data_83b5e905574e3053f1883a5dd4926e21
#
_entry.id   83b5e905574e3053f1883a5dd4926e21
#
_cell.length_a   1.000
_cell.length_b   1.000
_cell.length_c   1.000
_cell.angle_alpha   90.00
_cell.angle_beta   90.00
_cell.angle_gamma   90.00
#
_symmetry.space_group_name_H-M   'P 1'
#
loop_
_entity.id
_entity.type
_entity.pdbx_description
1 polymer ?
#
loop_
_entity_poly.entity_id
_entity_poly.type
_entity_poly.pdbx_seq_one_letter_code
_entity_poly.pdbx_strand_id
1 'polypeptide(L)'
;MVNTIVKTFYDLAREHKLVRSFKYDRLSKGMGIGDEGMPHVFLEDPIYFADTTLSTGIVPVTINFDVVITPQLLQNYSVYPSTEAGQSLCESIAKNFIARLKQFVQAGDNDIKGIVSWNFMTLKHWSDNDCDGVRVTLVVNVKNDINFCDTDAHFDPEKEFKIEEPLEKIDTDGAQGCDVFSDKKLPKFNW
;
A
#
# COMPACT_ATOMS: atom_id res chain seq x y z
N MET A 1 6.05 10.23 4.89
CA MET A 1 5.54 8.94 5.46
C MET A 1 5.34 7.87 4.40
N VAL A 2 4.42 7.97 3.41
CA VAL A 2 4.24 6.95 2.34
C VAL A 2 5.55 6.65 1.62
N ASN A 3 6.26 7.67 1.15
CA ASN A 3 7.53 7.50 0.45
C ASN A 3 8.57 6.73 1.27
N THR A 4 8.62 6.93 2.58
CA THR A 4 9.53 6.21 3.48
C THR A 4 9.20 4.72 3.51
N ILE A 5 7.91 4.38 3.61
CA ILE A 5 7.45 2.98 3.62
C ILE A 5 7.77 2.31 2.27
N VAL A 6 7.37 2.93 1.16
CA VAL A 6 7.61 2.39 -0.18
C VAL A 6 9.11 2.20 -0.43
N LYS A 7 9.93 3.20 -0.07
CA LYS A 7 11.39 3.11 -0.17
C LYS A 7 11.96 1.97 0.67
N THR A 8 11.50 1.83 1.93
CA THR A 8 11.95 0.75 2.81
C THR A 8 11.66 -0.63 2.20
N PHE A 9 10.45 -0.84 1.70
CA PHE A 9 10.08 -2.11 1.06
C PHE A 9 10.82 -2.35 -0.26
N TYR A 10 11.04 -1.31 -1.05
CA TYR A 10 11.88 -1.39 -2.24
C TYR A 10 13.32 -1.81 -1.89
N ASP A 11 13.93 -1.20 -0.88
CA ASP A 11 15.28 -1.53 -0.43
C ASP A 11 15.35 -2.98 0.10
N LEU A 12 14.36 -3.42 0.88
CA LEU A 12 14.25 -4.82 1.32
C LEU A 12 14.17 -5.79 0.15
N ALA A 13 13.35 -5.48 -0.86
CA ALA A 13 13.20 -6.31 -2.05
C ALA A 13 14.51 -6.38 -2.84
N ARG A 14 15.18 -5.24 -3.02
CA ARG A 14 16.46 -5.16 -3.73
C ARG A 14 17.58 -5.93 -3.02
N GLU A 15 17.63 -5.89 -1.69
CA GLU A 15 18.66 -6.58 -0.89
C GLU A 15 18.42 -8.08 -0.77
N HIS A 16 17.18 -8.54 -0.93
CA HIS A 16 16.84 -9.96 -0.76
C HIS A 16 17.31 -10.80 -1.96
N LYS A 17 18.11 -11.84 -1.71
CA LYS A 17 18.78 -12.62 -2.76
C LYS A 17 17.84 -13.34 -3.74
N LEU A 18 16.64 -13.71 -3.28
CA LEU A 18 15.69 -14.48 -4.10
C LEU A 18 14.67 -13.59 -4.82
N VAL A 19 14.36 -12.40 -4.30
CA VAL A 19 13.40 -11.48 -4.91
C VAL A 19 13.98 -10.94 -6.22
N ARG A 20 13.17 -10.93 -7.28
CA ARG A 20 13.57 -10.48 -8.60
C ARG A 20 12.92 -9.17 -9.00
N SER A 21 11.75 -8.84 -8.44
CA SER A 21 11.07 -7.60 -8.75
C SER A 21 10.22 -7.09 -7.59
N PHE A 22 9.92 -5.80 -7.63
CA PHE A 22 9.09 -5.09 -6.68
C PHE A 22 8.16 -4.13 -7.40
N LYS A 23 6.91 -4.04 -6.95
CA LYS A 23 5.94 -3.08 -7.45
C LYS A 23 5.13 -2.50 -6.29
N TYR A 24 4.86 -1.19 -6.36
CA TYR A 24 3.88 -0.51 -5.52
C TYR A 24 2.76 0.01 -6.40
N ASP A 25 1.55 -0.53 -6.27
CA ASP A 25 0.39 -0.13 -7.06
C ASP A 25 -0.91 -0.65 -6.41
N ARG A 26 -2.04 -0.28 -7.00
CA ARG A 26 -3.35 -0.83 -6.64
C ARG A 26 -3.51 -2.25 -7.16
N LEU A 27 -4.08 -3.11 -6.32
CA LEU A 27 -4.35 -4.51 -6.67
C LEU A 27 -5.20 -4.64 -7.95
N SER A 28 -6.14 -3.73 -8.16
CA SER A 28 -7.04 -3.72 -9.33
C SER A 28 -6.34 -3.57 -10.69
N LYS A 29 -5.08 -3.14 -10.69
CA LYS A 29 -4.29 -2.99 -11.94
C LYS A 29 -3.54 -4.26 -12.35
N GLY A 30 -3.68 -5.33 -11.58
CA GLY A 30 -2.91 -6.55 -11.78
C GLY A 30 -1.41 -6.37 -11.53
N MET A 31 -0.67 -7.47 -11.50
CA MET A 31 0.78 -7.39 -11.28
C MET A 31 1.55 -6.95 -12.52
N GLY A 32 1.12 -7.37 -13.71
CA GLY A 32 1.73 -7.00 -14.99
C GLY A 32 3.20 -7.42 -15.12
N ILE A 33 3.61 -8.49 -14.42
CA ILE A 33 5.00 -8.94 -14.32
C ILE A 33 5.11 -10.31 -14.97
N GLY A 34 6.08 -10.45 -15.86
CA GLY A 34 6.41 -11.74 -16.46
C GLY A 34 7.17 -12.67 -15.51
N ASP A 35 7.33 -13.92 -15.90
CA ASP A 35 7.99 -14.97 -15.12
C ASP A 35 9.42 -14.61 -14.69
N GLU A 36 10.16 -13.87 -15.49
CA GLU A 36 11.51 -13.42 -15.20
C GLU A 36 11.62 -12.49 -13.98
N GLY A 37 10.49 -11.85 -13.60
CA GLY A 37 10.37 -11.00 -12.44
C GLY A 37 10.02 -11.71 -11.13
N MET A 38 9.97 -13.03 -11.09
CA MET A 38 9.57 -13.82 -9.93
C MET A 38 10.77 -14.42 -9.18
N PRO A 39 10.72 -14.62 -7.85
CA PRO A 39 9.66 -14.22 -6.92
C PRO A 39 9.48 -12.69 -6.89
N HIS A 40 8.23 -12.26 -6.86
CA HIS A 40 7.83 -10.87 -6.89
C HIS A 40 7.29 -10.41 -5.54
N VAL A 41 7.60 -9.17 -5.16
CA VAL A 41 7.00 -8.49 -4.01
C VAL A 41 6.09 -7.37 -4.49
N PHE A 42 4.82 -7.45 -4.15
CA PHE A 42 3.82 -6.46 -4.46
C PHE A 42 3.38 -5.74 -3.18
N LEU A 43 3.64 -4.44 -3.10
CA LEU A 43 3.18 -3.59 -2.03
C LEU A 43 1.86 -2.92 -2.47
N GLU A 44 0.80 -3.13 -1.70
CA GLU A 44 -0.54 -2.68 -2.06
C GLU A 44 -0.77 -1.20 -1.71
N ASP A 45 -1.35 -0.45 -2.65
CA ASP A 45 -1.94 0.87 -2.42
C ASP A 45 -3.47 0.71 -2.27
N PRO A 46 -4.12 1.32 -1.26
CA PRO A 46 -3.60 2.30 -0.32
C PRO A 46 -2.91 1.72 0.92
N ILE A 47 -1.96 2.48 1.46
CA ILE A 47 -1.41 2.27 2.79
C ILE A 47 -2.32 3.00 3.78
N TYR A 48 -2.81 2.28 4.80
CA TYR A 48 -3.76 2.84 5.76
C TYR A 48 -3.06 3.45 6.98
N PHE A 49 -3.37 4.70 7.25
CA PHE A 49 -2.90 5.42 8.43
C PHE A 49 -4.05 5.57 9.41
N ALA A 50 -3.85 5.16 10.66
CA ALA A 50 -4.78 5.39 11.74
C ALA A 50 -4.15 6.38 12.73
N ASP A 51 -4.48 7.65 12.60
CA ASP A 51 -4.05 8.65 13.58
C ASP A 51 -5.07 8.70 14.71
N THR A 52 -4.77 8.03 15.81
CA THR A 52 -5.63 8.00 17.00
C THR A 52 -5.16 8.95 18.09
N THR A 53 -3.93 9.50 18.00
CA THR A 53 -3.38 10.40 19.01
C THR A 53 -2.37 11.36 18.40
N LEU A 54 -2.80 12.59 18.18
CA LEU A 54 -1.98 13.70 17.69
C LEU A 54 -0.75 14.03 18.58
N SER A 55 -0.70 13.50 19.80
CA SER A 55 0.28 13.89 20.82
C SER A 55 1.56 13.06 20.85
N THR A 56 1.62 11.90 20.24
CA THR A 56 2.76 10.98 20.42
C THR A 56 3.86 11.11 19.37
N GLY A 57 3.61 11.80 18.26
CA GLY A 57 4.54 11.84 17.13
C GLY A 57 4.77 10.48 16.46
N ILE A 58 3.93 9.48 16.76
CA ILE A 58 4.00 8.13 16.21
C ILE A 58 2.61 7.73 15.74
N VAL A 59 2.50 7.25 14.51
CA VAL A 59 1.24 6.83 13.88
C VAL A 59 1.31 5.35 13.53
N PRO A 60 0.33 4.54 13.93
CA PRO A 60 0.20 3.16 13.45
C PRO A 60 -0.22 3.15 11.98
N VAL A 61 0.48 2.36 11.19
CA VAL A 61 0.27 2.23 9.75
C VAL A 61 0.04 0.77 9.41
N THR A 62 -1.04 0.48 8.69
CA THR A 62 -1.33 -0.85 8.17
C THR A 62 -0.84 -0.94 6.72
N ILE A 63 -0.04 -1.94 6.45
CA ILE A 63 0.61 -2.20 5.17
C ILE A 63 0.22 -3.61 4.73
N ASN A 64 -0.25 -3.76 3.51
CA ASN A 64 -0.43 -5.06 2.87
C ASN A 64 0.64 -5.26 1.81
N PHE A 65 1.30 -6.40 1.83
CA PHE A 65 2.20 -6.79 0.75
C PHE A 65 2.09 -8.28 0.45
N ASP A 66 2.28 -8.61 -0.81
CA ASP A 66 2.23 -9.98 -1.29
C ASP A 66 3.62 -10.42 -1.74
N VAL A 67 3.97 -11.66 -1.45
CA VAL A 67 5.13 -12.33 -2.03
C VAL A 67 4.60 -13.49 -2.84
N VAL A 68 4.90 -13.50 -4.14
CA VAL A 68 4.30 -14.45 -5.08
C VAL A 68 5.34 -15.05 -6.03
N ILE A 69 5.04 -16.25 -6.53
CA ILE A 69 5.81 -16.97 -7.53
C ILE A 69 4.88 -17.72 -8.48
N THR A 70 5.25 -17.82 -9.76
CA THR A 70 4.51 -18.67 -10.68
C THR A 70 4.90 -20.14 -10.50
N PRO A 71 3.96 -21.09 -10.70
CA PRO A 71 4.25 -22.52 -10.59
C PRO A 71 5.39 -22.99 -11.53
N GLN A 72 5.51 -22.37 -12.70
CA GLN A 72 6.53 -22.69 -13.68
C GLN A 72 7.95 -22.44 -13.15
N LEU A 73 8.14 -21.37 -12.41
CA LEU A 73 9.44 -21.01 -11.85
C LEU A 73 9.77 -21.76 -10.56
N LEU A 74 8.77 -22.31 -9.91
CA LEU A 74 8.97 -23.05 -8.66
C LEU A 74 9.90 -24.25 -8.85
N GLN A 75 9.95 -24.84 -10.05
CA GLN A 75 10.88 -25.93 -10.40
C GLN A 75 12.35 -25.58 -10.16
N ASN A 76 12.70 -24.30 -10.24
CA ASN A 76 14.06 -23.81 -9.96
C ASN A 76 14.40 -23.77 -8.46
N TYR A 77 13.40 -23.87 -7.60
CA TYR A 77 13.53 -23.69 -6.14
C TYR A 77 13.12 -24.92 -5.33
N SER A 78 12.42 -25.86 -5.93
CA SER A 78 11.92 -27.05 -5.25
C SER A 78 12.06 -28.31 -6.11
N VAL A 79 12.50 -29.40 -5.47
CA VAL A 79 12.55 -30.73 -6.10
C VAL A 79 11.13 -31.26 -6.39
N TYR A 80 10.16 -30.86 -5.59
CA TYR A 80 8.75 -31.20 -5.73
C TYR A 80 7.93 -29.91 -5.84
N PRO A 81 7.82 -29.34 -7.07
CA PRO A 81 7.04 -28.11 -7.26
C PRO A 81 5.56 -28.41 -6.97
N SER A 82 5.02 -27.72 -5.98
CA SER A 82 3.61 -27.75 -5.61
C SER A 82 3.19 -26.37 -5.10
N THR A 83 1.89 -26.11 -5.06
CA THR A 83 1.36 -24.87 -4.48
C THR A 83 1.89 -24.64 -3.05
N GLU A 84 1.95 -25.69 -2.24
CA GLU A 84 2.43 -25.61 -0.85
C GLU A 84 3.92 -25.27 -0.80
N ALA A 85 4.72 -25.77 -1.73
CA ALA A 85 6.15 -25.43 -1.83
C ALA A 85 6.32 -23.96 -2.24
N GLY A 86 5.50 -23.45 -3.17
CA GLY A 86 5.46 -22.05 -3.56
C GLY A 86 5.08 -21.15 -2.40
N GLN A 87 4.02 -21.47 -1.68
CA GLN A 87 3.58 -20.75 -0.50
C GLN A 87 4.65 -20.75 0.60
N SER A 88 5.31 -21.90 0.86
CA SER A 88 6.37 -22.01 1.86
C SER A 88 7.61 -21.19 1.51
N LEU A 89 7.99 -21.14 0.24
CA LEU A 89 9.08 -20.29 -0.25
C LEU A 89 8.74 -18.81 -0.03
N CYS A 90 7.56 -18.38 -0.47
CA CYS A 90 7.09 -17.00 -0.34
C CYS A 90 6.93 -16.59 1.13
N GLU A 91 6.45 -17.49 1.99
CA GLU A 91 6.37 -17.26 3.45
C GLU A 91 7.77 -17.05 4.05
N SER A 92 8.75 -17.84 3.63
CA SER A 92 10.15 -17.69 4.06
C SER A 92 10.71 -16.32 3.66
N ILE A 93 10.47 -15.88 2.44
CA ILE A 93 10.87 -14.55 1.96
C ILE A 93 10.19 -13.45 2.81
N ALA A 94 8.87 -13.56 3.03
CA ALA A 94 8.12 -12.59 3.82
C ALA A 94 8.61 -12.52 5.28
N LYS A 95 8.93 -13.66 5.89
CA LYS A 95 9.53 -13.71 7.23
C LYS A 95 10.90 -13.03 7.28
N ASN A 96 11.71 -13.19 6.22
CA ASN A 96 13.00 -12.50 6.11
C ASN A 96 12.82 -10.98 6.03
N PHE A 97 11.81 -10.49 5.32
CA PHE A 97 11.45 -9.07 5.28
C PHE A 97 11.13 -8.54 6.69
N ILE A 98 10.25 -9.25 7.42
CA ILE A 98 9.89 -8.87 8.79
C ILE A 98 11.11 -8.88 9.71
N ALA A 99 11.97 -9.90 9.60
CA ALA A 99 13.18 -10.00 10.40
C ALA A 99 14.15 -8.84 10.11
N ARG A 100 14.36 -8.51 8.83
CA ARG A 100 15.22 -7.40 8.42
C ARG A 100 14.64 -6.05 8.85
N LEU A 101 13.33 -5.87 8.74
CA LEU A 101 12.63 -4.68 9.21
C LEU A 101 12.79 -4.50 10.73
N LYS A 102 12.73 -5.59 11.52
CA LYS A 102 13.04 -5.54 12.97
C LYS A 102 14.46 -5.06 13.24
N GLN A 103 15.44 -5.48 12.44
CA GLN A 103 16.82 -5.00 12.58
C GLN A 103 16.92 -3.50 12.29
N PHE A 104 16.23 -2.99 11.26
CA PHE A 104 16.18 -1.55 10.97
C PHE A 104 15.56 -0.75 12.11
N VAL A 105 14.47 -1.26 12.70
CA VAL A 105 13.85 -0.64 13.88
C VAL A 105 14.82 -0.59 15.05
N GLN A 106 15.56 -1.67 15.31
CA GLN A 106 16.53 -1.72 16.40
C GLN A 106 17.73 -0.80 16.17
N ALA A 107 18.17 -0.64 14.94
CA ALA A 107 19.25 0.29 14.58
C ALA A 107 18.85 1.77 14.76
N GLY A 108 17.54 2.07 14.74
CA GLY A 108 17.04 3.42 14.97
C GLY A 108 17.16 4.37 13.76
N ASP A 109 17.70 3.90 12.65
CA ASP A 109 18.09 4.73 11.50
C ASP A 109 16.95 5.06 10.53
N ASN A 110 15.71 4.64 10.82
CA ASN A 110 14.57 4.90 9.96
C ASN A 110 13.36 5.46 10.72
N ASP A 111 12.36 5.92 9.98
CA ASP A 111 11.12 6.47 10.54
C ASP A 111 10.18 5.40 11.09
N ILE A 112 10.41 4.13 10.80
CA ILE A 112 9.65 3.01 11.36
C ILE A 112 10.18 2.72 12.76
N LYS A 113 9.36 2.98 13.76
CA LYS A 113 9.75 2.93 15.19
C LYS A 113 9.37 1.62 15.88
N GLY A 114 8.59 0.77 15.22
CA GLY A 114 8.22 -0.53 15.79
C GLY A 114 7.34 -1.34 14.85
N ILE A 115 7.29 -2.64 15.10
CA ILE A 115 6.34 -3.56 14.48
C ILE A 115 5.33 -3.94 15.55
N VAL A 116 4.05 -3.66 15.31
CA VAL A 116 2.96 -3.93 16.24
C VAL A 116 2.44 -5.36 16.07
N SER A 117 2.12 -5.73 14.84
CA SER A 117 1.58 -7.05 14.51
C SER A 117 1.83 -7.41 13.06
N TRP A 118 1.75 -8.69 12.74
CA TRP A 118 1.72 -9.20 11.36
C TRP A 118 0.87 -10.46 11.29
N ASN A 119 0.22 -10.65 10.14
CA ASN A 119 -0.55 -11.84 9.83
C ASN A 119 -0.17 -12.34 8.43
N PHE A 120 -0.21 -13.65 8.24
CA PHE A 120 -0.01 -14.30 6.94
C PHE A 120 -1.31 -14.91 6.45
N MET A 121 -1.57 -14.78 5.16
CA MET A 121 -2.62 -15.47 4.44
C MET A 121 -2.02 -16.12 3.20
N THR A 122 -2.26 -17.40 2.99
CA THR A 122 -1.81 -18.11 1.80
C THR A 122 -2.62 -17.67 0.59
N LEU A 123 -1.95 -17.52 -0.54
CA LEU A 123 -2.53 -17.21 -1.84
C LEU A 123 -2.38 -18.43 -2.75
N LYS A 124 -3.44 -18.73 -3.50
CA LYS A 124 -3.46 -19.79 -4.48
C LYS A 124 -4.17 -19.31 -5.73
N HIS A 125 -3.58 -19.57 -6.91
CA HIS A 125 -4.10 -19.11 -8.20
C HIS A 125 -4.45 -17.62 -8.18
N TRP A 126 -3.55 -16.84 -7.60
CA TRP A 126 -3.80 -15.43 -7.35
C TRP A 126 -3.35 -14.58 -8.54
N SER A 127 -4.17 -13.57 -8.89
CA SER A 127 -4.01 -12.66 -10.01
C SER A 127 -4.04 -13.31 -11.40
N ASP A 128 -3.93 -12.49 -12.42
CA ASP A 128 -3.96 -12.88 -13.84
C ASP A 128 -2.81 -13.83 -14.23
N ASN A 129 -1.76 -13.94 -13.42
CA ASN A 129 -0.59 -14.76 -13.67
C ASN A 129 -0.64 -16.12 -12.97
N ASP A 130 -1.76 -16.50 -12.37
CA ASP A 130 -1.94 -17.79 -11.68
C ASP A 130 -0.84 -18.07 -10.64
N CYS A 131 -0.48 -17.06 -9.84
CA CYS A 131 0.60 -17.14 -8.88
C CYS A 131 0.17 -17.82 -7.58
N ASP A 132 1.10 -18.52 -6.96
CA ASP A 132 1.01 -18.99 -5.58
C ASP A 132 1.87 -18.08 -4.67
N GLY A 133 1.48 -17.94 -3.40
CA GLY A 133 2.28 -17.12 -2.49
C GLY A 133 1.64 -16.86 -1.14
N VAL A 134 2.02 -15.74 -0.56
CA VAL A 134 1.48 -15.27 0.70
C VAL A 134 1.20 -13.77 0.67
N ARG A 135 0.10 -13.38 1.28
CA ARG A 135 -0.20 -11.99 1.66
C ARG A 135 0.19 -11.77 3.12
N VAL A 136 0.81 -10.65 3.37
CA VAL A 136 1.15 -10.20 4.72
C VAL A 136 0.42 -8.91 5.01
N THR A 137 -0.34 -8.90 6.10
CA THR A 137 -0.84 -7.66 6.70
C THR A 137 0.08 -7.31 7.86
N LEU A 138 0.74 -6.17 7.78
CA LEU A 138 1.72 -5.70 8.73
C LEU A 138 1.26 -4.36 9.33
N VAL A 139 1.29 -4.25 10.65
CA VAL A 139 1.06 -3.00 11.36
C VAL A 139 2.37 -2.51 11.95
N VAL A 140 2.78 -1.32 11.56
CA VAL A 140 4.01 -0.68 12.02
C VAL A 140 3.73 0.68 12.63
N ASN A 141 4.55 1.09 13.58
CA ASN A 141 4.58 2.44 14.10
C ASN A 141 5.56 3.29 13.29
N VAL A 142 5.10 4.37 12.73
CA VAL A 142 5.91 5.29 11.90
C VAL A 142 5.95 6.66 12.57
N LYS A 143 7.12 7.31 12.51
CA LYS A 143 7.26 8.69 12.98
C LYS A 143 6.35 9.61 12.17
N ASN A 144 5.58 10.41 12.89
CA ASN A 144 4.75 11.44 12.29
C ASN A 144 5.53 12.76 12.27
N ASP A 145 5.82 13.26 11.08
CA ASP A 145 6.55 14.52 10.89
C ASP A 145 5.63 15.74 10.78
N ILE A 146 4.35 15.60 11.16
CA ILE A 146 3.43 16.74 11.16
C ILE A 146 3.90 17.74 12.21
N ASN A 147 4.39 18.88 11.75
CA ASN A 147 4.74 20.01 12.59
C ASN A 147 3.53 20.94 12.71
N PHE A 148 2.79 20.80 13.81
CA PHE A 148 1.61 21.65 14.06
C PHE A 148 1.95 23.12 14.32
N CYS A 149 3.22 23.42 14.63
CA CYS A 149 3.64 24.81 14.89
C CYS A 149 3.87 25.62 13.61
N ASP A 150 3.86 24.98 12.45
CA ASP A 150 4.16 25.63 11.17
C ASP A 150 2.98 25.57 10.19
N THR A 151 1.77 25.37 10.71
CA THR A 151 0.56 25.26 9.88
C THR A 151 0.25 26.56 9.15
N ASP A 152 0.46 27.70 9.79
CA ASP A 152 0.13 29.01 9.22
C ASP A 152 0.95 29.34 7.96
N ALA A 153 2.16 28.79 7.86
CA ALA A 153 3.00 28.96 6.66
C ALA A 153 2.45 28.23 5.40
N HIS A 154 1.53 27.28 5.60
CA HIS A 154 0.97 26.46 4.52
C HIS A 154 -0.46 26.84 4.14
N PHE A 155 -1.09 27.75 4.89
CA PHE A 155 -2.47 28.17 4.63
C PHE A 155 -2.51 29.65 4.26
N ASP A 156 -3.12 29.94 3.12
CA ASP A 156 -3.41 31.29 2.66
C ASP A 156 -4.93 31.51 2.80
N PRO A 157 -5.39 32.27 3.80
CA PRO A 157 -6.82 32.53 4.03
C PRO A 157 -7.45 33.39 2.92
N GLU A 158 -6.63 34.07 2.11
CA GLU A 158 -7.10 34.91 1.01
C GLU A 158 -7.02 34.22 -0.35
N LYS A 159 -6.60 32.93 -0.36
CA LYS A 159 -6.50 32.17 -1.61
C LYS A 159 -7.85 31.97 -2.27
N GLU A 160 -8.03 32.60 -3.43
CA GLU A 160 -9.20 32.36 -4.27
C GLU A 160 -9.14 30.98 -4.93
N PHE A 161 -10.13 30.14 -4.65
CA PHE A 161 -10.36 28.91 -5.38
C PHE A 161 -11.12 29.23 -6.66
N LYS A 162 -10.51 28.97 -7.81
CA LYS A 162 -11.29 28.82 -9.04
C LYS A 162 -11.99 27.47 -8.98
N ILE A 163 -13.27 27.48 -8.67
CA ILE A 163 -14.12 26.31 -8.87
C ILE A 163 -14.21 26.17 -10.40
N GLU A 164 -13.61 25.14 -10.96
CA GLU A 164 -13.88 24.77 -12.35
C GLU A 164 -15.40 24.59 -12.46
N GLU A 165 -16.01 25.26 -13.44
CA GLU A 165 -17.44 25.12 -13.67
C GLU A 165 -17.78 23.62 -13.74
N PRO A 166 -18.85 23.16 -13.09
CA PRO A 166 -19.23 21.77 -13.13
C PRO A 166 -19.35 21.39 -14.62
N LEU A 167 -18.67 20.31 -15.00
CA LEU A 167 -18.73 19.71 -16.34
C LEU A 167 -20.15 19.85 -16.88
N GLU A 168 -20.31 20.49 -18.04
CA GLU A 168 -21.61 20.70 -18.68
C GLU A 168 -22.46 19.46 -18.53
N LYS A 169 -23.71 19.64 -18.07
CA LYS A 169 -24.66 18.56 -17.94
C LYS A 169 -24.61 17.72 -19.21
N ILE A 170 -24.23 16.47 -19.10
CA ILE A 170 -24.40 15.51 -20.18
C ILE A 170 -25.89 15.50 -20.45
N ASP A 171 -26.31 16.10 -21.56
CA ASP A 171 -27.69 16.00 -22.04
C ASP A 171 -27.98 14.52 -22.31
N THR A 172 -28.55 13.88 -21.33
CA THR A 172 -29.17 12.58 -21.52
C THR A 172 -30.52 12.82 -22.15
N ASP A 173 -30.52 13.05 -23.47
CA ASP A 173 -31.75 13.00 -24.23
C ASP A 173 -32.46 11.68 -23.99
N GLY A 174 -33.50 11.71 -23.18
CA GLY A 174 -34.46 10.61 -23.04
C GLY A 174 -34.65 9.95 -21.68
N ALA A 175 -33.97 10.37 -20.62
CA ALA A 175 -34.27 9.86 -19.28
C ALA A 175 -35.23 10.82 -18.55
N GLN A 176 -36.52 10.50 -18.55
CA GLN A 176 -37.49 11.13 -17.66
C GLN A 176 -37.13 10.90 -16.19
N GLY A 177 -36.88 12.00 -15.49
CA GLY A 177 -37.22 12.14 -14.09
C GLY A 177 -36.19 11.62 -13.08
N CYS A 178 -35.28 12.49 -12.69
CA CYS A 178 -34.92 12.67 -11.28
C CYS A 178 -34.42 14.10 -11.10
N ASP A 179 -35.33 15.03 -10.99
CA ASP A 179 -35.08 16.38 -10.49
C ASP A 179 -34.80 16.30 -8.98
N VAL A 180 -33.59 15.94 -8.57
CA VAL A 180 -33.21 15.86 -7.15
C VAL A 180 -32.29 17.02 -6.73
N PHE A 181 -31.79 17.86 -7.64
CA PHE A 181 -30.86 18.94 -7.28
C PHE A 181 -31.18 20.31 -7.93
N SER A 182 -32.46 20.65 -8.09
CA SER A 182 -32.83 22.05 -8.32
C SER A 182 -33.13 22.73 -6.99
N ASP A 183 -32.43 23.81 -6.71
CA ASP A 183 -32.79 24.85 -5.73
C ASP A 183 -32.60 24.58 -4.22
N LYS A 184 -31.52 23.96 -3.79
CA LYS A 184 -31.05 24.21 -2.43
C LYS A 184 -29.86 25.18 -2.45
N LYS A 185 -30.15 26.49 -2.24
CA LYS A 185 -29.15 27.47 -1.82
C LYS A 185 -28.41 26.92 -0.60
N LEU A 186 -27.11 26.70 -0.75
CA LEU A 186 -26.26 26.34 0.38
C LEU A 186 -26.44 27.40 1.49
N PRO A 187 -26.59 26.99 2.76
CA PRO A 187 -26.66 27.93 3.86
C PRO A 187 -25.38 28.75 3.92
N LYS A 188 -25.52 30.06 3.96
CA LYS A 188 -24.40 30.96 4.27
C LYS A 188 -24.00 30.71 5.72
N PHE A 189 -22.83 30.13 5.94
CA PHE A 189 -22.21 30.11 7.25
C PHE A 189 -21.67 31.50 7.54
N ASN A 190 -22.33 32.21 8.44
CA ASN A 190 -21.78 33.40 9.10
C ASN A 190 -21.02 32.91 10.34
N TRP A 191 -19.72 33.11 10.35
CA TRP A 191 -18.88 32.95 11.53
C TRP A 191 -19.01 34.18 12.44
#